data_2f7dbcd34e002a3e17070d3b2f463960
#
_entry.id   2f7dbcd34e002a3e17070d3b2f463960
#
_cell.length_a   1.000
_cell.length_b   1.000
_cell.length_c   1.000
_cell.angle_alpha   90.00
_cell.angle_beta   90.00
_cell.angle_gamma   90.00
#
_symmetry.space_group_name_H-M   'P 1'
#
loop_
_entity.id
_entity.type
_entity.pdbx_description
1 polymer ?
#
loop_
_entity_poly.entity_id
_entity_poly.type
_entity_poly.pdbx_seq_one_letter_code
_entity_poly.pdbx_strand_id
1 'polypeptide(L)' 'SSDLKNVKVKDKKAAQDDEKVQAEVAKVTESLGSNGRILLRQSGTEPVVRVMVEASDLETCEKYVDQVIKVMEEQGHCL' A
#
# COMPACT_ATOMS: atom_id res chain seq x y z
N SER A 1 10.71 -0.85 12.69
CA SER A 1 9.28 -1.15 12.80
C SER A 1 8.64 -1.32 11.45
N SER A 2 7.58 -2.12 11.38
CA SER A 2 6.84 -2.34 10.13
C SER A 2 5.37 -2.55 10.42
N ASP A 3 4.53 -2.24 9.43
CA ASP A 3 3.11 -2.55 9.45
C ASP A 3 2.75 -3.21 8.13
N LEU A 4 1.83 -4.16 8.19
CA LEU A 4 1.41 -4.95 7.04
C LEU A 4 -0.10 -5.12 7.08
N LYS A 5 -0.78 -4.78 5.99
CA LYS A 5 -2.20 -5.03 5.86
C LYS A 5 -2.52 -5.73 4.55
N ASN A 6 -3.44 -6.68 4.61
CA ASN A 6 -3.96 -7.36 3.44
C ASN A 6 -5.27 -6.69 3.04
N VAL A 7 -5.37 -6.25 1.79
CA VAL A 7 -6.53 -5.53 1.29
C VAL A 7 -7.24 -6.41 0.27
N LYS A 8 -8.49 -6.73 0.53
CA LYS A 8 -9.32 -7.47 -0.41
C LYS A 8 -9.77 -6.53 -1.52
N VAL A 9 -9.51 -6.92 -2.75
CA VAL A 9 -9.78 -6.09 -3.93
C VAL A 9 -10.57 -6.86 -4.97
N LYS A 10 -11.20 -6.13 -5.89
CA LYS A 10 -11.96 -6.72 -6.98
C LYS A 10 -11.05 -7.34 -8.03
N ASP A 11 -9.95 -6.65 -8.33
CA ASP A 11 -8.94 -7.10 -9.28
C ASP A 11 -7.58 -6.64 -8.76
N LYS A 12 -6.77 -7.59 -8.32
CA LYS A 12 -5.48 -7.27 -7.69
C LYS A 12 -4.49 -6.63 -8.65
N LYS A 13 -4.51 -7.01 -9.91
CA LYS A 13 -3.64 -6.41 -10.91
C LYS A 13 -4.04 -4.96 -11.18
N ALA A 14 -5.33 -4.71 -11.36
CA ALA A 14 -5.84 -3.36 -11.58
C ALA A 14 -5.54 -2.45 -10.41
N ALA A 15 -5.71 -2.95 -9.19
CA ALA A 15 -5.42 -2.18 -7.98
C ALA A 15 -3.93 -1.83 -7.89
N GLN A 16 -3.06 -2.79 -8.15
CA GLN A 16 -1.62 -2.58 -8.09
C GLN A 16 -1.13 -1.64 -9.19
N ASP A 17 -1.65 -1.78 -10.40
CA ASP A 17 -1.20 -1.00 -11.56
C ASP A 17 -1.88 0.36 -11.67
N ASP A 18 -2.84 0.68 -10.82
CA ASP A 18 -3.54 1.96 -10.85
C ASP A 18 -2.56 3.12 -10.68
N GLU A 19 -2.63 4.08 -11.60
CA GLU A 19 -1.78 5.26 -11.60
C GLU A 19 -1.81 6.02 -10.28
N LYS A 20 -2.99 6.18 -9.71
CA LYS A 20 -3.17 6.92 -8.45
C LYS A 20 -2.61 6.17 -7.27
N VAL A 21 -2.77 4.85 -7.26
CA VAL A 21 -2.17 4.00 -6.24
C VAL A 21 -0.64 4.07 -6.34
N GLN A 22 -0.10 3.96 -7.54
CA GLN A 22 1.34 4.05 -7.77
C GLN A 22 1.90 5.44 -7.41
N ALA A 23 1.14 6.49 -7.69
CA ALA A 23 1.53 7.85 -7.31
C ALA A 23 1.62 7.99 -5.79
N GLU A 24 0.68 7.40 -5.05
CA GLU A 24 0.71 7.43 -3.59
C GLU A 24 1.89 6.62 -3.05
N VAL A 25 2.17 5.47 -3.63
CA VAL A 25 3.34 4.66 -3.28
C VAL A 25 4.63 5.46 -3.50
N ALA A 26 4.74 6.16 -4.62
CA ALA A 26 5.89 7.00 -4.91
C ALA A 26 6.04 8.14 -3.90
N LYS A 27 4.94 8.77 -3.52
CA LYS A 27 4.92 9.80 -2.49
C LYS A 27 5.42 9.28 -1.15
N VAL A 28 4.95 8.12 -0.75
CA VAL A 28 5.38 7.49 0.50
C VAL A 28 6.86 7.14 0.44
N THR A 29 7.32 6.58 -0.67
CA THR A 29 8.72 6.24 -0.87
C THR A 29 9.61 7.49 -0.71
N GLU A 30 9.21 8.59 -1.31
CA GLU A 30 9.92 9.85 -1.22
C GLU A 30 9.93 10.39 0.22
N SER A 31 8.79 10.32 0.90
CA SER A 31 8.66 10.77 2.29
C SER A 31 9.51 9.96 3.25
N LEU A 32 9.63 8.66 3.02
CA LEU A 32 10.43 7.78 3.87
C LEU A 32 11.94 7.96 3.60
N GLY A 33 12.30 8.27 2.37
CA GLY A 33 13.70 8.42 1.97
C GLY A 33 14.49 7.15 2.25
N SER A 34 15.69 7.31 2.82
CA SER A 34 16.55 6.17 3.18
C SER A 34 16.17 5.51 4.51
N ASN A 35 15.22 6.10 5.25
CA ASN A 35 14.84 5.62 6.58
C ASN A 35 13.74 4.57 6.58
N GLY A 36 13.20 4.25 5.42
CA GLY A 36 12.13 3.27 5.33
C GLY A 36 11.81 2.89 3.90
N ARG A 37 10.81 2.04 3.74
CA ARG A 37 10.38 1.59 2.43
C ARG A 37 8.93 1.13 2.46
N ILE A 38 8.32 1.11 1.27
CA ILE A 38 6.97 0.59 1.09
C ILE A 38 7.01 -0.49 0.01
N LEU A 39 6.27 -1.57 0.24
CA LEU A 39 6.11 -2.66 -0.72
C LEU A 39 4.63 -2.91 -0.97
N LEU A 40 4.30 -3.12 -2.22
CA LEU A 40 2.94 -3.42 -2.65
C LEU A 40 2.98 -4.71 -3.46
N ARG A 41 2.35 -5.77 -2.96
CA ARG A 41 2.41 -7.10 -3.59
C ARG A 41 1.04 -7.72 -3.74
N GLN A 42 0.84 -8.42 -4.85
CA GLN A 42 -0.35 -9.23 -5.08
C GLN A 42 -0.20 -10.57 -4.38
N SER A 43 -1.30 -11.07 -3.79
CA SER A 43 -1.35 -12.45 -3.32
C SER A 43 -1.34 -13.42 -4.51
N GLY A 44 -0.75 -14.58 -4.34
CA GLY A 44 -0.70 -15.58 -5.40
C GLY A 44 -2.03 -16.28 -5.68
N THR A 45 -2.88 -16.42 -4.68
CA THR A 45 -4.10 -17.24 -4.76
C THR A 45 -5.40 -16.51 -4.47
N GLU A 46 -5.35 -15.37 -3.81
CA GLU A 46 -6.54 -14.64 -3.39
C GLU A 46 -6.57 -13.25 -4.04
N PRO A 47 -7.77 -12.64 -4.20
CA PRO A 47 -7.86 -11.27 -4.70
C PRO A 47 -7.48 -10.27 -3.62
N VAL A 48 -6.23 -10.35 -3.18
CA VAL A 48 -5.70 -9.55 -2.08
C VAL A 48 -4.41 -8.86 -2.53
N VAL A 49 -4.27 -7.59 -2.18
CA VAL A 49 -3.03 -6.85 -2.32
C VAL A 49 -2.47 -6.62 -0.92
N ARG A 50 -1.21 -6.94 -0.75
CA ARG A 50 -0.51 -6.78 0.52
C ARG A 50 0.26 -5.46 0.50
N VAL A 51 -0.02 -4.62 1.49
CA VAL A 51 0.64 -3.32 1.65
C VAL A 51 1.52 -3.39 2.89
N MET A 52 2.82 -3.16 2.73
CA MET A 52 3.77 -3.18 3.84
C MET A 52 4.60 -1.91 3.84
N VAL A 53 4.76 -1.30 5.01
CA VAL A 53 5.63 -0.15 5.20
C VAL A 53 6.59 -0.43 6.33
N GLU A 54 7.88 -0.18 6.10
CA GLU A 54 8.90 -0.20 7.15
C GLU A 54 9.38 1.23 7.38
N ALA A 55 9.52 1.62 8.64
CA ALA A 55 9.99 2.95 9.00
C ALA A 55 10.57 2.92 10.41
N SER A 56 11.04 4.07 10.89
CA SER A 56 11.66 4.19 12.21
C SER A 56 10.70 3.92 13.36
N ASP A 57 9.40 4.20 13.17
CA ASP A 57 8.39 3.94 14.19
C ASP A 57 7.12 3.34 13.59
N LEU A 58 6.36 2.62 14.43
CA LEU A 58 5.16 1.93 14.00
C LEU A 58 4.05 2.90 13.58
N GLU A 59 3.92 4.01 14.27
CA GLU A 59 2.91 5.02 13.96
C GLU A 59 3.04 5.53 12.54
N THR A 60 4.26 5.81 12.10
CA THR A 60 4.54 6.23 10.73
C THR A 60 4.20 5.13 9.73
N CYS A 61 4.54 3.89 10.05
CA CYS A 61 4.20 2.74 9.21
C CYS A 61 2.69 2.62 9.00
N GLU A 62 1.92 2.68 10.08
CA GLU A 62 0.46 2.59 10.02
C GLU A 62 -0.15 3.71 9.21
N LYS A 63 0.35 4.93 9.40
CA LYS A 63 -0.10 6.11 8.67
C LYS A 63 0.02 5.91 7.16
N TYR A 64 1.16 5.47 6.70
CA TYR A 64 1.40 5.32 5.27
C TYR A 64 0.68 4.12 4.66
N VAL A 65 0.58 3.02 5.39
CA VAL A 65 -0.22 1.88 4.96
C VAL A 65 -1.67 2.32 4.74
N ASP A 66 -2.23 3.06 5.69
CA ASP A 66 -3.61 3.53 5.62
C ASP A 66 -3.81 4.53 4.47
N GLN A 67 -2.83 5.37 4.19
CA GLN A 67 -2.90 6.31 3.07
C GLN A 67 -3.03 5.59 1.73
N VAL A 68 -2.24 4.55 1.52
CA VAL A 68 -2.29 3.77 0.28
C VAL A 68 -3.61 3.02 0.16
N ILE A 69 -4.07 2.41 1.26
CA ILE A 69 -5.35 1.69 1.29
C ILE A 69 -6.50 2.64 0.96
N LYS A 70 -6.46 3.85 1.52
CA LYS A 70 -7.49 4.87 1.26
C LYS A 70 -7.58 5.21 -0.23
N VAL A 71 -6.45 5.35 -0.91
CA VAL A 71 -6.44 5.59 -2.35
C VAL A 71 -7.09 4.43 -3.09
N MET A 72 -6.76 3.19 -2.72
CA MET A 72 -7.39 2.01 -3.30
C MET A 72 -8.91 2.03 -3.13
N GLU A 73 -9.38 2.40 -1.95
CA GLU A 73 -10.81 2.51 -1.67
C GLU A 73 -11.47 3.60 -2.50
N GLU A 74 -10.84 4.77 -2.60
CA GLU A 74 -11.35 5.89 -3.38
C GLU A 74 -11.43 5.59 -4.86
N GLN A 75 -10.52 4.78 -5.37
CA GLN A 75 -10.53 4.35 -6.78
C GLN A 75 -11.48 3.18 -7.05
N GLY A 76 -12.16 2.69 -6.02
CA GLY A 76 -13.14 1.62 -6.17
C GLY A 76 -12.56 0.23 -6.32
N HIS A 77 -11.31 0.01 -5.94
CA HIS A 77 -10.65 -1.30 -6.04
C HIS A 77 -11.04 -2.26 -4.92
N CYS A 78 -11.46 -1.75 -3.77
CA CYS A 78 -11.76 -2.58 -2.61
C CYS A 78 -13.12 -3.26 -2.70
N LEU A 79 -13.18 -4.47 -2.15
CA LEU A 79 -14.44 -5.21 -2.03
C LEU A 79 -15.32 -4.62 -0.93
#